data_dd3e15ee89c157c9aff8c97b7df84069
#
_entry.id   dd3e15ee89c157c9aff8c97b7df84069
#
_cell.length_a   1.000
_cell.length_b   1.000
_cell.length_c   1.000
_cell.angle_alpha   90.00
_cell.angle_beta   90.00
_cell.angle_gamma   90.00
#
_symmetry.space_group_name_H-M   'P 1'
#
loop_
_entity.id
_entity.type
_entity.pdbx_description
1 polymer ?
#
loop_
_entity_poly.entity_id
_entity_poly.type
_entity_poly.pdbx_seq_one_letter_code
_entity_poly.pdbx_strand_id
1 'polypeptide(L)'
;MAIIEVNFISKCLMRVVTFNAIIPVDKFGPQAENAEQKPLKTLYLLHGIFGNYTDWVNGTRIQAWAEANDLAVIMPSGENRFYLDDEKSGELYGEFIGKELVEFTRKLFPLSDKREDTFIAGLSMGGYGAIRNGLKYAENFGCVIGLSAALVHDTWKDADNSAPIFTFRRNYYEAIFGEYDKVKGSDKDPKALPFEAEGGGQTCTENVPVLRHGGRPRHRKPRFPRFPQRKRC
;
A
#
# COMPACT_ATOMS: atom_id res chain seq x y z
N MET A 1 -11.67 -19.31 4.27
CA MET A 1 -11.35 -18.10 3.48
C MET A 1 -10.35 -18.44 2.39
N ALA A 2 -10.67 -18.07 1.15
CA ALA A 2 -9.81 -18.36 0.01
C ALA A 2 -8.63 -17.38 -0.06
N ILE A 3 -7.40 -17.93 -0.19
CA ILE A 3 -6.21 -17.18 -0.60
C ILE A 3 -5.89 -17.60 -2.02
N ILE A 4 -5.78 -16.64 -2.91
CA ILE A 4 -5.66 -16.87 -4.35
C ILE A 4 -4.45 -16.08 -4.86
N GLU A 5 -3.50 -16.76 -5.48
CA GLU A 5 -2.46 -16.10 -6.26
C GLU A 5 -2.94 -15.94 -7.70
N VAL A 6 -2.87 -14.73 -8.20
CA VAL A 6 -3.33 -14.38 -9.56
C VAL A 6 -2.18 -13.81 -10.36
N ASN A 7 -2.01 -14.36 -11.57
CA ASN A 7 -1.08 -13.87 -12.57
C ASN A 7 -1.87 -13.35 -13.78
N PHE A 8 -1.57 -12.13 -14.23
CA PHE A 8 -2.18 -11.57 -15.43
C PHE A 8 -1.21 -10.62 -16.17
N ILE A 9 -1.50 -10.35 -17.44
CA ILE A 9 -0.72 -9.39 -18.23
C ILE A 9 -1.21 -7.99 -17.94
N SER A 10 -0.39 -7.19 -17.28
CA SER A 10 -0.63 -5.77 -17.07
C SER A 10 -0.29 -4.98 -18.32
N LYS A 11 -1.21 -4.11 -18.74
CA LYS A 11 -0.99 -3.16 -19.84
C LYS A 11 -0.15 -1.96 -19.37
N CYS A 12 -0.33 -1.55 -18.10
CA CYS A 12 0.44 -0.46 -17.51
C CYS A 12 1.91 -0.82 -17.31
N LEU A 13 2.22 -2.12 -17.09
CA LEU A 13 3.57 -2.59 -16.83
C LEU A 13 4.14 -3.44 -17.97
N MET A 14 3.36 -3.68 -19.03
CA MET A 14 3.72 -4.44 -20.25
C MET A 14 4.37 -5.80 -19.95
N ARG A 15 3.93 -6.48 -18.89
CA ARG A 15 4.44 -7.78 -18.45
C ARG A 15 3.42 -8.54 -17.62
N VAL A 16 3.70 -9.83 -17.37
CA VAL A 16 2.94 -10.59 -16.37
C VAL A 16 3.26 -10.04 -14.98
N VAL A 17 2.22 -9.79 -14.21
CA VAL A 17 2.29 -9.36 -12.81
C VAL A 17 1.54 -10.34 -11.91
N THR A 18 1.96 -10.39 -10.64
CA THR A 18 1.36 -11.29 -9.65
C THR A 18 0.81 -10.46 -8.48
N PHE A 19 -0.35 -10.87 -7.99
CA PHE A 19 -0.87 -10.39 -6.71
C PHE A 19 -1.50 -11.54 -5.91
N ASN A 20 -1.53 -11.39 -4.58
CA ASN A 20 -2.35 -12.24 -3.73
C ASN A 20 -3.70 -11.56 -3.45
N ALA A 21 -4.76 -12.38 -3.46
CA ALA A 21 -6.10 -11.97 -3.06
C ALA A 21 -6.58 -12.81 -1.88
N ILE A 22 -7.17 -12.16 -0.89
CA ILE A 22 -7.92 -12.79 0.18
C ILE A 22 -9.39 -12.51 -0.09
N ILE A 23 -10.18 -13.57 -0.32
CA ILE A 23 -11.59 -13.45 -0.68
C ILE A 23 -12.43 -14.28 0.31
N PRO A 24 -13.21 -13.63 1.19
CA PRO A 24 -13.98 -14.31 2.24
C PRO A 24 -15.32 -14.87 1.71
N VAL A 25 -15.27 -15.81 0.78
CA VAL A 25 -16.46 -16.41 0.12
C VAL A 25 -16.80 -17.83 0.62
N ASP A 26 -15.93 -18.42 1.44
CA ASP A 26 -16.04 -19.79 1.93
C ASP A 26 -16.32 -19.85 3.44
N LYS A 27 -17.21 -19.01 3.92
CA LYS A 27 -17.65 -19.03 5.32
C LYS A 27 -18.36 -20.33 5.64
N PHE A 28 -18.13 -20.85 6.83
CA PHE A 28 -18.72 -22.08 7.31
C PHE A 28 -19.66 -21.82 8.49
N GLY A 29 -20.78 -22.56 8.53
CA GLY A 29 -21.73 -22.54 9.63
C GLY A 29 -23.10 -21.93 9.30
N PRO A 30 -24.08 -21.99 10.24
CA PRO A 30 -25.48 -21.61 9.99
C PRO A 30 -25.67 -20.14 9.56
N GLN A 31 -24.73 -19.28 9.89
CA GLN A 31 -24.76 -17.87 9.49
C GLN A 31 -24.35 -17.67 8.02
N ALA A 32 -23.60 -18.62 7.44
CA ALA A 32 -23.16 -18.56 6.04
C ALA A 32 -24.25 -19.04 5.07
N GLU A 33 -25.08 -19.99 5.49
CA GLU A 33 -26.12 -20.57 4.63
C GLU A 33 -27.25 -19.58 4.29
N ASN A 34 -27.48 -18.59 5.15
CA ASN A 34 -28.52 -17.58 4.98
C ASN A 34 -27.97 -16.18 4.69
N ALA A 35 -26.66 -16.02 4.49
CA ALA A 35 -26.06 -14.73 4.20
C ALA A 35 -26.37 -14.30 2.76
N GLU A 36 -27.02 -13.15 2.60
CA GLU A 36 -27.14 -12.51 1.30
C GLU A 36 -25.74 -12.21 0.75
N GLN A 37 -25.44 -12.73 -0.42
CA GLN A 37 -24.14 -12.45 -1.09
C GLN A 37 -24.10 -11.01 -1.57
N LYS A 38 -23.61 -10.12 -0.71
CA LYS A 38 -23.34 -8.73 -1.08
C LYS A 38 -21.95 -8.61 -1.70
N PRO A 39 -21.76 -7.67 -2.66
CA PRO A 39 -20.43 -7.35 -3.14
C PRO A 39 -19.51 -6.98 -1.98
N LEU A 40 -18.28 -7.52 -1.99
CA LEU A 40 -17.31 -7.38 -0.90
C LEU A 40 -16.69 -5.98 -0.93
N LYS A 41 -16.53 -5.38 0.25
CA LYS A 41 -15.63 -4.24 0.43
C LYS A 41 -14.19 -4.69 0.16
N THR A 42 -13.37 -3.81 -0.41
CA THR A 42 -12.04 -4.18 -0.88
C THR A 42 -10.97 -3.26 -0.34
N LEU A 43 -9.89 -3.88 0.17
CA LEU A 43 -8.67 -3.20 0.58
C LEU A 43 -7.53 -3.54 -0.38
N TYR A 44 -6.99 -2.54 -1.08
CA TYR A 44 -5.72 -2.64 -1.80
C TYR A 44 -4.59 -2.34 -0.82
N LEU A 45 -3.74 -3.34 -0.54
CA LEU A 45 -2.77 -3.29 0.55
C LEU A 45 -1.34 -3.38 0.03
N LEU A 46 -0.61 -2.27 0.11
CA LEU A 46 0.69 -2.06 -0.52
C LEU A 46 1.84 -2.39 0.43
N HIS A 47 2.82 -3.18 -0.04
CA HIS A 47 4.01 -3.55 0.74
C HIS A 47 5.04 -2.42 0.87
N GLY A 48 5.97 -2.55 1.81
CA GLY A 48 7.10 -1.66 1.98
C GLY A 48 8.25 -1.95 1.00
N ILE A 49 9.33 -1.16 1.10
CA ILE A 49 10.53 -1.38 0.29
C ILE A 49 11.11 -2.77 0.58
N PHE A 50 11.68 -3.43 -0.43
CA PHE A 50 12.18 -4.82 -0.45
C PHE A 50 11.11 -5.91 -0.34
N GLY A 51 9.85 -5.56 -0.19
CA GLY A 51 8.74 -6.49 -0.12
C GLY A 51 8.17 -6.87 -1.48
N ASN A 52 7.13 -7.68 -1.43
CA ASN A 52 6.35 -8.11 -2.59
C ASN A 52 4.91 -8.48 -2.20
N TYR A 53 4.14 -9.04 -3.13
CA TYR A 53 2.74 -9.45 -2.94
C TYR A 53 2.50 -10.49 -1.83
N THR A 54 3.55 -11.13 -1.30
CA THR A 54 3.44 -12.16 -0.24
C THR A 54 3.65 -11.62 1.18
N ASP A 55 4.20 -10.42 1.33
CA ASP A 55 4.63 -9.88 2.63
C ASP A 55 3.52 -9.86 3.67
N TRP A 56 2.36 -9.33 3.29
CA TRP A 56 1.25 -9.16 4.21
C TRP A 56 0.65 -10.49 4.66
N VAL A 57 0.56 -11.47 3.75
CA VAL A 57 0.06 -12.82 4.07
C VAL A 57 1.03 -13.54 4.99
N ASN A 58 2.33 -13.48 4.70
CA ASN A 58 3.34 -14.23 5.44
C ASN A 58 3.74 -13.55 6.76
N GLY A 59 3.69 -12.21 6.80
CA GLY A 59 4.23 -11.42 7.91
C GLY A 59 3.19 -10.94 8.92
N THR A 60 1.89 -11.12 8.65
CA THR A 60 0.83 -10.52 9.48
C THR A 60 -0.37 -11.45 9.70
N ARG A 61 -1.36 -10.95 10.42
CA ARG A 61 -2.65 -11.61 10.61
C ARG A 61 -3.73 -11.09 9.66
N ILE A 62 -3.34 -10.55 8.50
CA ILE A 62 -4.27 -9.93 7.56
C ILE A 62 -5.39 -10.88 7.14
N GLN A 63 -5.09 -12.16 6.99
CA GLN A 63 -6.08 -13.19 6.66
C GLN A 63 -7.20 -13.24 7.71
N ALA A 64 -6.85 -13.36 8.99
CA ALA A 64 -7.84 -13.44 10.08
C ALA A 64 -8.66 -12.15 10.20
N TRP A 65 -8.03 -10.99 9.98
CA TRP A 65 -8.73 -9.70 10.03
C TRP A 65 -9.67 -9.52 8.85
N ALA A 66 -9.27 -9.92 7.67
CA ALA A 66 -10.09 -9.89 6.46
C ALA A 66 -11.35 -10.76 6.61
N GLU A 67 -11.18 -11.98 7.17
CA GLU A 67 -12.27 -12.90 7.46
C GLU A 67 -13.26 -12.34 8.48
N ALA A 68 -12.75 -11.78 9.57
CA ALA A 68 -13.58 -11.24 10.64
C ALA A 68 -14.43 -10.02 10.21
N ASN A 69 -14.02 -9.33 9.14
CA ASN A 69 -14.64 -8.09 8.66
C ASN A 69 -15.30 -8.21 7.28
N ASP A 70 -15.42 -9.40 6.70
CA ASP A 70 -15.95 -9.60 5.34
C ASP A 70 -15.26 -8.71 4.29
N LEU A 71 -13.94 -8.59 4.41
CA LEU A 71 -13.13 -7.70 3.61
C LEU A 71 -12.31 -8.48 2.59
N ALA A 72 -12.48 -8.18 1.31
CA ALA A 72 -11.55 -8.63 0.30
C ALA A 72 -10.23 -7.84 0.42
N VAL A 73 -9.08 -8.50 0.31
CA VAL A 73 -7.77 -7.83 0.37
C VAL A 73 -6.96 -8.19 -0.87
N ILE A 74 -6.50 -7.19 -1.60
CA ILE A 74 -5.69 -7.33 -2.81
C ILE A 74 -4.28 -6.81 -2.51
N MET A 75 -3.28 -7.66 -2.68
CA MET A 75 -1.88 -7.40 -2.31
C MET A 75 -0.98 -7.53 -3.54
N PRO A 76 -0.77 -6.45 -4.30
CA PRO A 76 0.10 -6.43 -5.47
C PRO A 76 1.58 -6.28 -5.11
N SER A 77 2.47 -6.58 -6.08
CA SER A 77 3.85 -6.10 -6.06
C SER A 77 3.97 -4.70 -6.65
N GLY A 78 4.79 -3.86 -6.01
CA GLY A 78 5.13 -2.50 -6.46
C GLY A 78 6.63 -2.33 -6.65
N GLU A 79 7.40 -3.42 -6.56
CA GLU A 79 8.84 -3.44 -6.58
C GLU A 79 9.43 -2.39 -5.60
N ASN A 80 10.57 -1.81 -5.92
CA ASN A 80 11.11 -0.67 -5.17
C ASN A 80 10.86 0.65 -5.91
N ARG A 81 9.62 0.83 -6.48
CA ARG A 81 9.27 1.94 -7.38
C ARG A 81 8.35 2.99 -6.75
N PHE A 82 8.14 2.95 -5.45
CA PHE A 82 7.24 3.89 -4.73
C PHE A 82 5.83 3.99 -5.32
N TYR A 83 5.42 2.99 -6.13
CA TYR A 83 4.11 2.98 -6.81
C TYR A 83 3.87 4.22 -7.68
N LEU A 84 4.95 4.73 -8.30
CA LEU A 84 4.96 5.88 -9.18
C LEU A 84 5.07 5.46 -10.65
N ASP A 85 4.57 6.33 -11.51
CA ASP A 85 4.69 6.17 -12.93
C ASP A 85 6.07 6.63 -13.40
N ASP A 86 6.73 5.82 -14.22
CA ASP A 86 7.95 6.14 -14.94
C ASP A 86 7.70 6.03 -16.45
N GLU A 87 7.35 7.15 -17.07
CA GLU A 87 7.07 7.22 -18.52
C GLU A 87 8.28 6.85 -19.38
N LYS A 88 9.50 7.03 -18.86
CA LYS A 88 10.74 6.74 -19.61
C LYS A 88 10.98 5.24 -19.75
N SER A 89 10.70 4.47 -18.71
CA SER A 89 10.79 3.01 -18.74
C SER A 89 9.49 2.34 -19.19
N GLY A 90 8.38 3.06 -19.24
CA GLY A 90 7.05 2.52 -19.52
C GLY A 90 6.47 1.73 -18.34
N GLU A 91 7.03 1.88 -17.14
CA GLU A 91 6.54 1.22 -15.92
C GLU A 91 5.58 2.16 -15.16
N LEU A 92 4.28 2.04 -15.44
CA LEU A 92 3.24 2.93 -14.91
C LEU A 92 2.60 2.34 -13.66
N TYR A 93 3.37 2.24 -12.57
CA TYR A 93 2.89 1.63 -11.32
C TYR A 93 1.75 2.40 -10.65
N GLY A 94 1.69 3.72 -10.81
CA GLY A 94 0.58 4.51 -10.30
C GLY A 94 -0.73 4.21 -11.03
N GLU A 95 -0.70 4.14 -12.36
CA GLU A 95 -1.88 3.75 -13.15
C GLU A 95 -2.26 2.28 -12.92
N PHE A 96 -1.28 1.40 -12.79
CA PHE A 96 -1.50 0.00 -12.43
C PHE A 96 -2.29 -0.14 -11.14
N ILE A 97 -1.84 0.51 -10.05
CA ILE A 97 -2.50 0.43 -8.73
C ILE A 97 -3.83 1.19 -8.72
N GLY A 98 -3.84 2.41 -9.29
CA GLY A 98 -4.97 3.33 -9.18
C GLY A 98 -6.15 3.00 -10.08
N LYS A 99 -5.92 2.31 -11.20
CA LYS A 99 -6.93 2.02 -12.22
C LYS A 99 -6.96 0.55 -12.63
N GLU A 100 -5.90 0.07 -13.30
CA GLU A 100 -5.91 -1.24 -13.95
C GLU A 100 -6.20 -2.37 -12.97
N LEU A 101 -5.53 -2.40 -11.82
CA LEU A 101 -5.73 -3.44 -10.82
C LEU A 101 -7.15 -3.40 -10.23
N VAL A 102 -7.69 -2.19 -9.99
CA VAL A 102 -9.05 -2.01 -9.50
C VAL A 102 -10.07 -2.56 -10.51
N GLU A 103 -9.94 -2.18 -11.77
CA GLU A 103 -10.81 -2.67 -12.83
C GLU A 103 -10.69 -4.18 -13.04
N PHE A 104 -9.47 -4.70 -13.03
CA PHE A 104 -9.20 -6.13 -13.22
C PHE A 104 -9.80 -6.98 -12.10
N THR A 105 -9.58 -6.60 -10.84
CA THR A 105 -10.06 -7.37 -9.69
C THR A 105 -11.57 -7.32 -9.54
N ARG A 106 -12.22 -6.19 -9.89
CA ARG A 106 -13.70 -6.09 -9.96
C ARG A 106 -14.31 -6.98 -11.03
N LYS A 107 -13.60 -7.26 -12.14
CA LYS A 107 -14.06 -8.23 -13.16
C LYS A 107 -13.88 -9.68 -12.70
N LEU A 108 -12.86 -9.94 -11.85
CA LEU A 108 -12.48 -11.30 -11.47
C LEU A 108 -13.21 -11.79 -10.21
N PHE A 109 -13.50 -10.90 -9.28
CA PHE A 109 -14.06 -11.22 -7.98
C PHE A 109 -15.37 -10.45 -7.70
N PRO A 110 -16.24 -10.93 -6.80
CA PRO A 110 -17.49 -10.28 -6.44
C PRO A 110 -17.26 -9.05 -5.54
N LEU A 111 -16.51 -8.07 -6.04
CA LEU A 111 -16.16 -6.86 -5.31
C LEU A 111 -17.20 -5.76 -5.55
N SER A 112 -17.38 -4.87 -4.55
CA SER A 112 -18.16 -3.66 -4.72
C SER A 112 -17.49 -2.71 -5.72
N ASP A 113 -18.28 -2.10 -6.57
CA ASP A 113 -17.85 -1.05 -7.51
C ASP A 113 -17.94 0.35 -6.89
N LYS A 114 -18.47 0.46 -5.67
CA LYS A 114 -18.64 1.71 -4.98
C LYS A 114 -17.33 2.22 -4.41
N ARG A 115 -17.11 3.53 -4.55
CA ARG A 115 -15.96 4.24 -4.01
C ARG A 115 -15.84 4.07 -2.48
N GLU A 116 -16.96 4.24 -1.75
CA GLU A 116 -17.02 4.13 -0.30
C GLU A 116 -16.72 2.73 0.26
N ASP A 117 -16.75 1.70 -0.58
CA ASP A 117 -16.42 0.32 -0.24
C ASP A 117 -15.00 -0.08 -0.69
N THR A 118 -14.25 0.86 -1.28
CA THR A 118 -12.93 0.61 -1.85
C THR A 118 -11.87 1.41 -1.09
N PHE A 119 -10.91 0.72 -0.51
CA PHE A 119 -9.89 1.28 0.37
C PHE A 119 -8.50 1.02 -0.17
N ILE A 120 -7.56 1.93 0.11
CA ILE A 120 -6.14 1.72 -0.18
C ILE A 120 -5.31 1.99 1.07
N ALA A 121 -4.40 1.06 1.40
CA ALA A 121 -3.49 1.17 2.52
C ALA A 121 -2.10 0.69 2.17
N GLY A 122 -1.09 1.07 2.95
CA GLY A 122 0.25 0.54 2.75
C GLY A 122 1.22 0.95 3.85
N LEU A 123 2.34 0.22 3.93
CA LEU A 123 3.39 0.44 4.90
C LEU A 123 4.60 1.12 4.26
N SER A 124 5.17 2.14 4.91
CA SER A 124 6.43 2.77 4.49
C SER A 124 6.37 3.28 3.05
N MET A 125 7.13 2.69 2.11
CA MET A 125 7.02 2.94 0.67
C MET A 125 5.57 2.73 0.17
N GLY A 126 4.89 1.65 0.61
CA GLY A 126 3.49 1.41 0.30
C GLY A 126 2.55 2.44 0.93
N GLY A 127 2.91 2.98 2.10
CA GLY A 127 2.18 4.08 2.74
C GLY A 127 2.24 5.36 1.91
N TYR A 128 3.39 5.69 1.34
CA TYR A 128 3.53 6.76 0.36
C TYR A 128 2.67 6.47 -0.87
N GLY A 129 2.79 5.27 -1.45
CA GLY A 129 2.03 4.86 -2.62
C GLY A 129 0.52 4.90 -2.39
N ALA A 130 0.05 4.47 -1.21
CA ALA A 130 -1.35 4.53 -0.84
C ALA A 130 -1.87 5.97 -0.76
N ILE A 131 -1.13 6.87 -0.12
CA ILE A 131 -1.54 8.29 -0.01
C ILE A 131 -1.53 8.94 -1.40
N ARG A 132 -0.43 8.82 -2.15
CA ARG A 132 -0.30 9.44 -3.48
C ARG A 132 -1.36 8.94 -4.45
N ASN A 133 -1.51 7.61 -4.57
CA ASN A 133 -2.45 7.04 -5.53
C ASN A 133 -3.92 7.17 -5.07
N GLY A 134 -4.17 7.07 -3.76
CA GLY A 134 -5.49 7.31 -3.21
C GLY A 134 -5.99 8.74 -3.42
N LEU A 135 -5.10 9.74 -3.43
CA LEU A 135 -5.42 11.13 -3.76
C LEU A 135 -5.51 11.36 -5.27
N LYS A 136 -4.57 10.82 -6.06
CA LYS A 136 -4.54 11.00 -7.52
C LYS A 136 -5.73 10.34 -8.22
N TYR A 137 -6.19 9.20 -7.70
CA TYR A 137 -7.31 8.41 -8.23
C TYR A 137 -8.47 8.37 -7.22
N ALA A 138 -8.81 9.54 -6.68
CA ALA A 138 -9.81 9.68 -5.62
C ALA A 138 -11.21 9.18 -6.02
N GLU A 139 -11.49 9.10 -7.32
CA GLU A 139 -12.72 8.52 -7.86
C GLU A 139 -12.88 7.02 -7.52
N ASN A 140 -11.76 6.32 -7.30
CA ASN A 140 -11.76 4.88 -7.00
C ASN A 140 -11.73 4.55 -5.51
N PHE A 141 -11.20 5.45 -4.67
CA PHE A 141 -10.90 5.14 -3.26
C PHE A 141 -11.69 6.03 -2.28
N GLY A 142 -12.50 5.42 -1.43
CA GLY A 142 -13.24 6.11 -0.37
C GLY A 142 -12.44 6.31 0.91
N CYS A 143 -11.40 5.52 1.14
CA CYS A 143 -10.53 5.67 2.31
C CYS A 143 -9.07 5.38 1.94
N VAL A 144 -8.16 6.21 2.50
CA VAL A 144 -6.72 6.14 2.25
C VAL A 144 -5.97 6.05 3.59
N ILE A 145 -5.10 5.04 3.75
CA ILE A 145 -4.38 4.78 4.99
C ILE A 145 -2.88 4.63 4.74
N GLY A 146 -2.08 5.51 5.32
CA GLY A 146 -0.61 5.44 5.30
C GLY A 146 -0.06 4.96 6.63
N LEU A 147 0.49 3.75 6.69
CA LEU A 147 1.17 3.20 7.86
C LEU A 147 2.65 3.58 7.82
N SER A 148 3.10 4.47 8.70
CA SER A 148 4.49 4.97 8.70
C SER A 148 4.97 5.39 7.31
N ALA A 149 4.12 6.12 6.57
CA ALA A 149 4.34 6.47 5.17
C ALA A 149 5.70 7.15 4.95
N ALA A 150 6.45 6.67 3.97
CA ALA A 150 7.75 7.19 3.59
C ALA A 150 7.60 8.48 2.76
N LEU A 151 7.19 9.59 3.39
CA LEU A 151 7.11 10.92 2.79
C LEU A 151 8.52 11.51 2.66
N VAL A 152 9.31 10.92 1.77
CA VAL A 152 10.78 11.08 1.72
C VAL A 152 11.26 12.38 1.10
N HIS A 153 10.40 13.23 0.55
CA HIS A 153 10.81 14.45 -0.18
C HIS A 153 11.86 15.27 0.60
N ASP A 154 11.63 15.50 1.90
CA ASP A 154 12.53 16.33 2.72
C ASP A 154 13.78 15.56 3.20
N THR A 155 13.86 14.24 3.00
CA THR A 155 14.90 13.38 3.59
C THR A 155 16.09 13.10 2.68
N TRP A 156 15.92 13.18 1.35
CA TRP A 156 16.99 12.86 0.42
C TRP A 156 17.65 14.08 -0.24
N LYS A 157 17.30 15.30 0.22
CA LYS A 157 17.91 16.55 -0.27
C LYS A 157 19.44 16.50 -0.23
N ASP A 158 19.98 16.04 0.88
CA ASP A 158 21.41 15.98 1.13
C ASP A 158 21.99 14.56 0.91
N ALA A 159 21.19 13.65 0.32
CA ALA A 159 21.65 12.32 0.01
C ALA A 159 22.73 12.38 -1.08
N ASP A 160 23.74 11.51 -0.95
CA ASP A 160 24.76 11.26 -1.95
C ASP A 160 24.70 9.81 -2.44
N ASN A 161 25.70 9.40 -3.22
CA ASN A 161 25.78 8.03 -3.74
C ASN A 161 26.70 7.11 -2.92
N SER A 162 27.19 7.56 -1.75
CA SER A 162 28.09 6.80 -0.88
C SER A 162 27.39 5.81 0.04
N ALA A 163 26.05 5.98 0.22
CA ALA A 163 25.28 5.11 1.09
C ALA A 163 25.47 3.62 0.72
N PRO A 164 25.73 2.72 1.69
CA PRO A 164 25.96 1.29 1.41
C PRO A 164 24.74 0.61 0.82
N ILE A 165 23.54 1.04 1.21
CA ILE A 165 22.28 0.50 0.70
C ILE A 165 21.83 1.37 -0.49
N PHE A 166 21.66 0.74 -1.65
CA PHE A 166 21.33 1.43 -2.90
C PHE A 166 20.10 2.33 -2.80
N THR A 167 19.05 1.87 -2.11
CA THR A 167 17.79 2.59 -1.96
C THR A 167 17.85 3.84 -1.07
N PHE A 168 19.01 4.14 -0.49
CA PHE A 168 19.29 5.39 0.23
C PHE A 168 20.18 6.34 -0.55
N ARG A 169 20.59 5.97 -1.77
CA ARG A 169 21.45 6.79 -2.61
C ARG A 169 20.64 7.82 -3.38
N ARG A 170 21.29 8.95 -3.67
CA ARG A 170 20.69 10.03 -4.45
C ARG A 170 20.21 9.57 -5.83
N ASN A 171 21.01 8.81 -6.55
CA ASN A 171 20.67 8.30 -7.88
C ASN A 171 19.42 7.40 -7.88
N TYR A 172 19.18 6.66 -6.79
CA TYR A 172 17.94 5.88 -6.64
C TYR A 172 16.71 6.81 -6.53
N TYR A 173 16.79 7.82 -5.67
CA TYR A 173 15.68 8.77 -5.52
C TYR A 173 15.44 9.56 -6.81
N GLU A 174 16.50 10.01 -7.49
CA GLU A 174 16.39 10.70 -8.76
C GLU A 174 15.80 9.83 -9.88
N ALA A 175 16.10 8.52 -9.89
CA ALA A 175 15.50 7.57 -10.83
C ALA A 175 14.00 7.36 -10.58
N ILE A 176 13.53 7.47 -9.34
CA ILE A 176 12.12 7.28 -8.96
C ILE A 176 11.33 8.61 -9.04
N PHE A 177 11.86 9.65 -8.41
CA PHE A 177 11.14 10.90 -8.23
C PHE A 177 11.49 11.96 -9.29
N GLY A 178 12.62 11.81 -9.97
CA GLY A 178 13.19 12.83 -10.85
C GLY A 178 14.07 13.82 -10.10
N GLU A 179 14.30 14.99 -10.68
CA GLU A 179 15.10 16.04 -10.07
C GLU A 179 14.46 16.55 -8.77
N TYR A 180 15.25 16.66 -7.71
CA TYR A 180 14.77 17.03 -6.37
C TYR A 180 13.87 18.27 -6.37
N ASP A 181 14.33 19.35 -7.02
CA ASP A 181 13.63 20.64 -7.02
C ASP A 181 12.29 20.62 -7.79
N LYS A 182 12.09 19.61 -8.64
CA LYS A 182 10.86 19.42 -9.42
C LYS A 182 9.81 18.53 -8.72
N VAL A 183 10.16 17.86 -7.63
CA VAL A 183 9.23 16.97 -6.92
C VAL A 183 8.17 17.76 -6.17
N LYS A 184 8.58 18.83 -5.48
CA LYS A 184 7.67 19.66 -4.70
C LYS A 184 6.62 20.31 -5.59
N GLY A 185 5.36 20.11 -5.25
CA GLY A 185 4.24 20.65 -6.02
C GLY A 185 3.87 19.84 -7.28
N SER A 186 4.59 18.74 -7.57
CA SER A 186 4.24 17.82 -8.64
C SER A 186 3.23 16.75 -8.16
N ASP A 187 2.80 15.89 -9.07
CA ASP A 187 1.94 14.74 -8.74
C ASP A 187 2.64 13.66 -7.88
N LYS A 188 3.97 13.79 -7.70
CA LYS A 188 4.78 12.96 -6.81
C LYS A 188 4.88 13.53 -5.39
N ASP A 189 4.34 14.72 -5.16
CA ASP A 189 4.22 15.33 -3.84
C ASP A 189 2.80 15.16 -3.31
N PRO A 190 2.53 14.22 -2.38
CA PRO A 190 1.18 14.02 -1.86
C PRO A 190 0.57 15.26 -1.21
N LYS A 191 1.39 16.21 -0.77
CA LYS A 191 0.92 17.47 -0.17
C LYS A 191 0.35 18.44 -1.22
N ALA A 192 0.70 18.25 -2.50
CA ALA A 192 0.23 19.09 -3.60
C ALA A 192 -1.01 18.54 -4.30
N LEU A 193 -1.36 17.28 -4.04
CA LEU A 193 -2.54 16.66 -4.63
C LEU A 193 -3.81 17.20 -3.96
N PRO A 194 -4.84 17.55 -4.74
CA PRO A 194 -6.09 18.06 -4.18
C PRO A 194 -6.75 16.99 -3.31
N PHE A 195 -7.15 17.37 -2.12
CA PHE A 195 -8.04 16.59 -1.28
C PHE A 195 -9.45 17.10 -1.50
N GLU A 196 -10.16 16.52 -2.45
CA GLU A 196 -11.58 16.82 -2.65
C GLU A 196 -12.41 16.00 -1.67
N ALA A 197 -12.79 16.64 -0.56
CA ALA A 197 -13.84 16.15 0.32
C ALA A 197 -15.20 16.49 -0.31
N GLU A 198 -15.59 15.79 -1.37
CA GLU A 198 -16.94 15.93 -1.89
C GLU A 198 -17.93 15.10 -1.08
N GLY A 199 -18.86 15.80 -0.45
CA GLY A 199 -20.16 15.30 -0.02
C GLY A 199 -20.18 14.45 1.24
N GLY A 200 -20.46 15.05 2.41
CA GLY A 200 -21.29 14.51 3.52
C GLY A 200 -21.01 13.13 4.11
N GLY A 201 -20.00 12.41 3.68
CA GLY A 201 -19.56 11.15 4.24
C GLY A 201 -18.44 11.40 5.27
N GLN A 202 -18.53 10.76 6.42
CA GLN A 202 -17.45 10.74 7.44
C GLN A 202 -16.13 10.44 6.75
N THR A 203 -15.29 11.46 6.61
CA THR A 203 -13.93 11.28 6.14
C THR A 203 -13.20 10.47 7.20
N CYS A 204 -12.70 9.29 6.84
CA CYS A 204 -11.80 8.51 7.71
C CYS A 204 -10.51 9.30 8.07
N THR A 205 -10.40 10.54 7.65
CA THR A 205 -9.31 11.46 7.95
C THR A 205 -9.39 12.10 9.33
N GLU A 206 -10.55 12.09 9.99
CA GLU A 206 -10.66 12.70 11.34
C GLU A 206 -10.03 11.88 12.45
N ASN A 207 -9.67 10.61 12.22
CA ASN A 207 -9.04 9.75 13.22
C ASN A 207 -7.85 8.92 12.72
N VAL A 208 -7.21 9.28 11.63
CA VAL A 208 -5.87 8.77 11.36
C VAL A 208 -4.91 9.70 12.09
N PRO A 209 -4.37 9.30 13.26
CA PRO A 209 -3.29 10.05 13.84
C PRO A 209 -2.13 9.93 12.84
N VAL A 210 -1.90 10.99 12.08
CA VAL A 210 -0.59 11.21 11.47
C VAL A 210 0.34 11.31 12.68
N LEU A 211 0.94 10.20 13.08
CA LEU A 211 2.02 10.20 14.04
C LEU A 211 3.17 10.98 13.41
N ARG A 212 3.10 12.29 13.54
CA ARG A 212 4.23 13.19 13.32
C ARG A 212 5.24 12.83 14.39
N HIS A 213 6.20 11.98 14.09
CA HIS A 213 7.43 11.89 14.84
C HIS A 213 8.22 13.19 14.63
N GLY A 214 7.72 14.28 15.25
CA GLY A 214 8.49 15.45 15.55
C GLY A 214 9.17 15.26 16.90
N GLY A 215 10.30 14.58 16.94
CA GLY A 215 11.11 14.42 18.14
C GLY A 215 12.52 13.96 17.74
N ARG A 216 13.51 14.82 17.99
CA ARG A 216 14.93 14.49 17.80
C ARG A 216 15.25 13.14 18.45
N PRO A 217 16.02 12.24 17.82
CA PRO A 217 16.39 10.98 18.43
C PRO A 217 17.32 11.24 19.61
N ARG A 218 16.85 11.05 20.83
CA ARG A 218 17.74 10.82 21.98
C ARG A 218 18.27 9.41 21.82
N HIS A 219 19.56 9.26 21.59
CA HIS A 219 20.28 8.00 21.60
C HIS A 219 20.07 7.26 22.93
N ARG A 220 19.08 6.40 22.98
CA ARG A 220 19.01 5.32 23.96
C ARG A 220 19.22 4.01 23.20
N LYS A 221 20.37 3.37 23.46
CA LYS A 221 20.64 1.99 22.99
C LYS A 221 19.49 1.08 23.45
N PRO A 222 18.88 0.29 22.57
CA PRO A 222 17.87 -0.68 23.00
C PRO A 222 18.53 -1.72 23.90
N ARG A 223 18.01 -1.90 25.13
CA ARG A 223 18.36 -3.04 25.98
C ARG A 223 17.55 -4.23 25.49
N PHE A 224 18.18 -5.16 24.81
CA PHE A 224 17.59 -6.47 24.54
C PHE A 224 17.44 -7.24 25.86
N PRO A 225 16.28 -7.92 26.09
CA PRO A 225 16.16 -8.79 27.25
C PRO A 225 17.14 -9.97 27.08
N ARG A 226 17.92 -10.24 28.13
CA ARG A 226 18.80 -11.42 28.18
C ARG A 226 17.91 -12.64 28.33
N PHE A 227 17.95 -13.55 27.37
CA PHE A 227 17.39 -14.89 27.51
C PHE A 227 18.19 -15.67 28.56
N PRO A 228 17.56 -16.39 29.48
CA PRO A 228 18.27 -17.22 30.44
C PRO A 228 19.00 -18.35 29.73
N GLN A 229 20.29 -18.49 30.00
CA GLN A 229 21.08 -19.60 29.52
C GLN A 229 20.55 -20.91 30.11
N ARG A 230 20.14 -21.83 29.27
CA ARG A 230 19.80 -23.20 29.71
C ARG A 230 21.09 -23.86 30.21
N LYS A 231 21.12 -24.24 31.48
CA LYS A 231 22.12 -25.13 32.03
C LYS A 231 22.02 -26.46 31.33
N ARG A 232 23.15 -26.91 30.77
CA ARG A 232 23.30 -28.29 30.29
C ARG A 232 23.35 -29.21 31.54
N CYS A 233 22.49 -30.19 31.58
CA CYS A 233 22.71 -31.44 32.28
C CYS A 233 23.29 -32.45 31.32
#